data_b1b37a360529568813065771edb14000
#
_entry.id   b1b37a360529568813065771edb14000
#
_cell.length_a   1.000
_cell.length_b   1.000
_cell.length_c   1.000
_cell.angle_alpha   90.00
_cell.angle_beta   90.00
_cell.angle_gamma   90.00
#
_symmetry.space_group_name_H-M   'P 1'
#
loop_
_entity.id
_entity.type
_entity.pdbx_description
1 polymer ?
#
loop_
_entity_poly.entity_id
_entity_poly.type
_entity_poly.pdbx_seq_one_letter_code
_entity_poly.pdbx_strand_id
1 'polypeptide(L)'
;IITFFESYYNNSIFLIPVQKILKKIEKEKWIKDIKIKSNYKDTLTITILEHNPKGILKKDGKFYVFNNKGEIIDIINPNNRIFSDLIIFRGEKALDYSNSFLSSVPLFLIKEINEVIYINDRRWDVLLKNGIKLKLKEDDVQNSFMHYEKIYKNMSNYDLEEIKSIDLRINNKAVIKFRNK
;
A
#
# COMPACT_ATOMS: atom_id res chain seq x y z
N ILE A 1 17.18 11.10 -11.57
CA ILE A 1 17.91 10.22 -12.52
C ILE A 1 18.50 11.03 -13.67
N ILE A 2 17.76 11.98 -14.24
CA ILE A 2 18.27 12.89 -15.29
C ILE A 2 19.59 13.54 -14.85
N THR A 3 19.70 13.97 -13.60
CA THR A 3 20.89 14.57 -13.00
C THR A 3 22.16 13.72 -13.08
N PHE A 4 22.03 12.39 -13.13
CA PHE A 4 23.18 11.50 -13.30
C PHE A 4 23.81 11.59 -14.70
N PHE A 5 23.06 12.07 -15.69
CA PHE A 5 23.49 12.16 -17.09
C PHE A 5 23.75 13.60 -17.55
N GLU A 6 23.33 14.61 -16.79
CA GLU A 6 23.46 16.02 -17.18
C GLU A 6 24.91 16.41 -17.54
N SER A 7 25.87 15.92 -16.80
CA SER A 7 27.30 16.20 -17.06
C SER A 7 27.85 15.56 -18.34
N TYR A 8 27.06 14.65 -18.96
CA TYR A 8 27.49 13.94 -20.17
C TYR A 8 26.72 14.39 -21.42
N TYR A 9 25.83 15.38 -21.31
CA TYR A 9 25.16 15.98 -22.46
C TYR A 9 26.21 16.54 -23.44
N ASN A 10 26.02 16.34 -24.73
CA ASN A 10 26.89 16.72 -25.81
C ASN A 10 28.25 16.00 -25.84
N ASN A 11 28.50 15.03 -25.01
CA ASN A 11 29.66 14.17 -25.08
C ASN A 11 29.39 12.97 -26.00
N SER A 12 30.45 12.40 -26.57
CA SER A 12 30.34 11.14 -27.31
C SER A 12 29.77 10.05 -26.40
N ILE A 13 28.80 9.28 -26.88
CA ILE A 13 28.20 8.16 -26.11
C ILE A 13 29.23 7.11 -25.67
N PHE A 14 30.33 6.99 -26.41
CA PHE A 14 31.45 6.09 -26.08
C PHE A 14 32.26 6.54 -24.86
N LEU A 15 32.18 7.82 -24.50
CA LEU A 15 32.85 8.38 -23.33
C LEU A 15 31.99 8.33 -22.06
N ILE A 16 30.71 7.95 -22.18
CA ILE A 16 29.81 7.87 -21.04
C ILE A 16 30.15 6.61 -20.22
N PRO A 17 30.52 6.73 -18.93
CA PRO A 17 30.86 5.59 -18.09
C PRO A 17 29.59 4.88 -17.59
N VAL A 18 28.86 4.25 -18.52
CA VAL A 18 27.52 3.65 -18.30
C VAL A 18 27.51 2.73 -17.09
N GLN A 19 28.52 1.86 -16.95
CA GLN A 19 28.61 0.91 -15.83
C GLN A 19 28.72 1.62 -14.46
N LYS A 20 29.48 2.74 -14.41
CA LYS A 20 29.63 3.53 -13.19
C LYS A 20 28.32 4.23 -12.81
N ILE A 21 27.57 4.69 -13.81
CA ILE A 21 26.27 5.35 -13.62
C ILE A 21 25.23 4.31 -13.18
N LEU A 22 25.17 3.14 -13.83
CA LEU A 22 24.30 2.04 -13.45
C LEU A 22 24.46 1.69 -11.97
N LYS A 23 25.68 1.45 -11.51
CA LYS A 23 25.98 1.13 -10.10
C LYS A 23 25.51 2.21 -9.11
N LYS A 24 25.41 3.46 -9.55
CA LYS A 24 24.85 4.54 -8.72
C LYS A 24 23.32 4.49 -8.70
N ILE A 25 22.71 4.28 -9.85
CA ILE A 25 21.25 4.24 -9.99
C ILE A 25 20.66 3.00 -9.32
N GLU A 26 21.32 1.85 -9.39
CA GLU A 26 20.92 0.61 -8.71
C GLU A 26 20.83 0.74 -7.17
N LYS A 27 21.47 1.76 -6.60
CA LYS A 27 21.37 2.07 -5.17
C LYS A 27 20.09 2.84 -4.80
N GLU A 28 19.40 3.38 -5.79
CA GLU A 28 18.15 4.09 -5.58
C GLU A 28 17.03 3.09 -5.25
N LYS A 29 16.54 3.11 -4.03
CA LYS A 29 15.58 2.13 -3.48
C LYS A 29 14.28 2.02 -4.29
N TRP A 30 13.89 3.09 -4.98
CA TRP A 30 12.66 3.13 -5.78
C TRP A 30 12.80 2.48 -7.15
N ILE A 31 14.02 2.16 -7.57
CA ILE A 31 14.29 1.53 -8.85
C ILE A 31 14.22 0.01 -8.70
N LYS A 32 13.30 -0.60 -9.44
CA LYS A 32 13.12 -2.04 -9.50
C LYS A 32 14.00 -2.69 -10.55
N ASP A 33 14.15 -2.05 -11.70
CA ASP A 33 14.95 -2.53 -12.83
C ASP A 33 15.39 -1.36 -13.71
N ILE A 34 16.53 -1.51 -14.36
CA ILE A 34 17.07 -0.53 -15.30
C ILE A 34 17.63 -1.22 -16.52
N LYS A 35 17.25 -0.74 -17.70
CA LYS A 35 17.76 -1.23 -18.98
C LYS A 35 18.38 -0.08 -19.76
N ILE A 36 19.58 -0.29 -20.28
CA ILE A 36 20.27 0.67 -21.13
C ILE A 36 20.52 0.03 -22.50
N LYS A 37 20.12 0.75 -23.55
CA LYS A 37 20.36 0.37 -24.94
C LYS A 37 21.07 1.51 -25.66
N SER A 38 22.04 1.20 -26.50
CA SER A 38 22.73 2.14 -27.37
C SER A 38 22.49 1.76 -28.83
N ASN A 39 22.32 2.76 -29.69
CA ASN A 39 22.32 2.54 -31.15
C ASN A 39 23.76 2.56 -31.73
N TYR A 40 24.78 2.72 -30.88
CA TYR A 40 26.21 2.83 -31.23
C TYR A 40 26.56 3.99 -32.19
N LYS A 41 25.67 4.99 -32.29
CA LYS A 41 25.91 6.24 -33.05
C LYS A 41 25.88 7.45 -32.13
N ASP A 42 24.67 7.82 -31.71
CA ASP A 42 24.39 9.08 -31.01
C ASP A 42 23.35 8.96 -29.88
N THR A 43 22.69 7.83 -29.75
CA THR A 43 21.54 7.70 -28.84
C THR A 43 21.79 6.62 -27.78
N LEU A 44 21.58 7.01 -26.53
CA LEU A 44 21.54 6.13 -25.36
C LEU A 44 20.12 6.13 -24.79
N THR A 45 19.43 5.01 -24.87
CA THR A 45 18.08 4.84 -24.31
C THR A 45 18.15 4.17 -22.95
N ILE A 46 17.57 4.83 -21.95
CA ILE A 46 17.51 4.33 -20.57
C ILE A 46 16.05 4.06 -20.24
N THR A 47 15.74 2.82 -19.91
CA THR A 47 14.41 2.42 -19.44
C THR A 47 14.50 2.07 -17.97
N ILE A 48 13.68 2.74 -17.16
CA ILE A 48 13.64 2.57 -15.73
C ILE A 48 12.28 1.98 -15.36
N LEU A 49 12.29 0.93 -14.55
CA LEU A 49 11.11 0.37 -13.94
C LEU A 49 11.17 0.69 -12.44
N GLU A 50 10.19 1.42 -11.95
CA GLU A 50 10.09 1.76 -10.55
C GLU A 50 9.26 0.73 -9.77
N HIS A 51 9.48 0.65 -8.46
CA HIS A 51 8.62 -0.11 -7.58
C HIS A 51 7.21 0.51 -7.53
N ASN A 52 6.18 -0.34 -7.57
CA ASN A 52 4.80 0.08 -7.38
C ASN A 52 4.41 -0.15 -5.90
N PRO A 53 4.22 0.92 -5.12
CA PRO A 53 3.84 0.80 -3.72
C PRO A 53 2.42 0.22 -3.59
N LYS A 54 2.21 -0.65 -2.60
CA LYS A 54 0.93 -1.31 -2.33
C LYS A 54 0.34 -0.98 -0.97
N GLY A 55 1.17 -0.61 -0.01
CA GLY A 55 0.75 -0.25 1.32
C GLY A 55 1.89 0.30 2.14
N ILE A 56 1.58 0.69 3.35
CA ILE A 56 2.51 1.22 4.35
C ILE A 56 2.49 0.30 5.56
N LEU A 57 3.63 -0.24 5.97
CA LEU A 57 3.78 -0.94 7.24
C LEU A 57 4.16 0.07 8.32
N LYS A 58 3.37 0.15 9.39
CA LYS A 58 3.73 0.90 10.61
C LYS A 58 4.32 -0.05 11.64
N LYS A 59 5.62 0.10 11.90
CA LYS A 59 6.36 -0.72 12.86
C LYS A 59 7.36 0.16 13.63
N ASP A 60 7.44 0.00 14.95
CA ASP A 60 8.39 0.69 15.83
C ASP A 60 8.41 2.23 15.64
N GLY A 61 7.22 2.82 15.47
CA GLY A 61 7.06 4.26 15.25
C GLY A 61 7.46 4.75 13.86
N LYS A 62 7.96 3.88 12.98
CA LYS A 62 8.36 4.19 11.60
C LYS A 62 7.32 3.69 10.60
N PHE A 63 7.35 4.30 9.42
CA PHE A 63 6.45 3.97 8.31
C PHE A 63 7.27 3.50 7.11
N TYR A 64 7.01 2.29 6.64
CA TYR A 64 7.74 1.62 5.58
C TYR A 64 6.80 1.38 4.41
N VAL A 65 7.11 1.91 3.24
CA VAL A 65 6.37 1.57 2.01
C VAL A 65 6.82 0.20 1.53
N PHE A 66 5.89 -0.64 1.12
CA PHE A 66 6.16 -1.96 0.58
C PHE A 66 5.47 -2.19 -0.78
N ASN A 67 6.02 -3.11 -1.55
CA ASN A 67 5.51 -3.49 -2.88
C ASN A 67 4.56 -4.70 -2.80
N ASN A 68 4.09 -5.16 -3.96
CA ASN A 68 3.19 -6.30 -4.10
C ASN A 68 3.80 -7.67 -3.73
N LYS A 69 5.09 -7.72 -3.41
CA LYS A 69 5.75 -8.93 -2.88
C LYS A 69 5.94 -8.89 -1.37
N GLY A 70 5.54 -7.79 -0.71
CA GLY A 70 5.83 -7.55 0.70
C GLY A 70 7.28 -7.08 0.96
N GLU A 71 8.02 -6.70 -0.08
CA GLU A 71 9.37 -6.17 0.06
C GLU A 71 9.30 -4.69 0.44
N ILE A 72 10.07 -4.29 1.45
CA ILE A 72 10.18 -2.88 1.85
C ILE A 72 10.95 -2.10 0.79
N ILE A 73 10.34 -1.04 0.28
CA ILE A 73 10.95 -0.12 -0.68
C ILE A 73 11.76 0.94 0.07
N ASP A 74 11.10 1.67 0.97
CA ASP A 74 11.74 2.78 1.68
C ASP A 74 11.02 3.12 3.00
N ILE A 75 11.67 3.94 3.82
CA ILE A 75 11.07 4.58 5.00
C ILE A 75 10.54 5.95 4.56
N ILE A 76 9.31 6.24 4.94
CA ILE A 76 8.64 7.48 4.55
C ILE A 76 8.20 8.33 5.75
N ASN A 77 7.99 9.61 5.48
CA ASN A 77 7.23 10.47 6.39
C ASN A 77 5.73 10.24 6.13
N PRO A 78 4.91 9.88 7.14
CA PRO A 78 3.48 9.63 6.97
C PRO A 78 2.69 10.86 6.48
N ASN A 79 3.22 12.06 6.70
CA ASN A 79 2.59 13.31 6.25
C ASN A 79 2.83 13.60 4.75
N ASN A 80 3.58 12.75 4.05
CA ASN A 80 3.80 12.92 2.62
C ASN A 80 2.53 12.53 1.85
N ARG A 81 1.90 13.51 1.20
CA ARG A 81 0.64 13.37 0.45
C ARG A 81 0.70 12.35 -0.69
N ILE A 82 1.89 12.05 -1.20
CA ILE A 82 2.08 11.06 -2.28
C ILE A 82 1.57 9.67 -1.86
N PHE A 83 1.61 9.36 -0.56
CA PHE A 83 1.23 8.06 -0.02
C PHE A 83 -0.10 8.07 0.75
N SER A 84 -0.87 9.17 0.67
CA SER A 84 -2.13 9.35 1.42
C SER A 84 -3.22 8.32 1.08
N ASP A 85 -3.14 7.72 -0.10
CA ASP A 85 -4.11 6.73 -0.57
C ASP A 85 -3.72 5.28 -0.25
N LEU A 86 -2.53 5.09 0.32
CA LEU A 86 -2.07 3.76 0.70
C LEU A 86 -2.60 3.37 2.08
N ILE A 87 -3.07 2.12 2.18
CA ILE A 87 -3.54 1.53 3.43
C ILE A 87 -2.35 1.34 4.38
N ILE A 88 -2.54 1.72 5.65
CA ILE A 88 -1.55 1.49 6.71
C ILE A 88 -1.79 0.13 7.34
N PHE A 89 -0.78 -0.72 7.36
CA PHE A 89 -0.78 -2.05 7.97
C PHE A 89 -0.07 -2.02 9.31
N ARG A 90 -0.66 -2.67 10.32
CA ARG A 90 -0.08 -2.83 11.67
C ARG A 90 -0.24 -4.28 12.14
N GLY A 91 0.65 -4.68 13.00
CA GLY A 91 0.71 -6.04 13.57
C GLY A 91 1.98 -6.76 13.15
N GLU A 92 2.41 -7.73 13.95
CA GLU A 92 3.72 -8.36 13.80
C GLU A 92 3.89 -9.03 12.42
N LYS A 93 2.89 -9.79 11.99
CA LYS A 93 2.88 -10.49 10.67
C LYS A 93 1.99 -9.81 9.63
N ALA A 94 1.61 -8.55 9.84
CA ALA A 94 0.72 -7.84 8.93
C ALA A 94 1.27 -7.76 7.51
N LEU A 95 2.60 -7.64 7.36
CA LEU A 95 3.25 -7.59 6.05
C LEU A 95 3.12 -8.91 5.28
N ASP A 96 3.30 -10.05 5.95
CA ASP A 96 3.25 -11.37 5.34
C ASP A 96 1.88 -11.69 4.73
N TYR A 97 0.82 -11.22 5.39
CA TYR A 97 -0.57 -11.41 4.96
C TYR A 97 -1.17 -10.23 4.20
N SER A 98 -0.40 -9.16 3.97
CA SER A 98 -0.89 -7.93 3.33
C SER A 98 -1.46 -8.15 1.93
N ASN A 99 -0.82 -8.96 1.10
CA ASN A 99 -1.27 -9.24 -0.26
C ASN A 99 -2.58 -10.03 -0.29
N SER A 100 -2.70 -11.04 0.56
CA SER A 100 -3.93 -11.83 0.71
C SER A 100 -5.08 -10.93 1.17
N PHE A 101 -4.83 -10.07 2.16
CA PHE A 101 -5.80 -9.08 2.62
C PHE A 101 -6.24 -8.16 1.49
N LEU A 102 -5.29 -7.50 0.80
CA LEU A 102 -5.58 -6.56 -0.29
C LEU A 102 -6.39 -7.21 -1.42
N SER A 103 -6.13 -8.48 -1.72
CA SER A 103 -6.87 -9.24 -2.73
C SER A 103 -8.31 -9.55 -2.30
N SER A 104 -8.61 -9.53 -1.00
CA SER A 104 -9.94 -9.78 -0.45
C SER A 104 -10.78 -8.51 -0.33
N VAL A 105 -10.16 -7.31 -0.44
CA VAL A 105 -10.86 -6.04 -0.28
C VAL A 105 -11.67 -5.71 -1.53
N PRO A 106 -12.99 -5.45 -1.41
CA PRO A 106 -13.80 -5.00 -2.54
C PRO A 106 -13.35 -3.63 -3.07
N LEU A 107 -13.46 -3.43 -4.39
CA LEU A 107 -13.00 -2.19 -5.05
C LEU A 107 -13.63 -0.91 -4.47
N PHE A 108 -14.92 -0.96 -4.09
CA PHE A 108 -15.62 0.20 -3.52
C PHE A 108 -15.06 0.60 -2.15
N LEU A 109 -14.46 -0.35 -1.41
CA LEU A 109 -14.01 -0.13 -0.04
C LEU A 109 -12.51 0.23 0.06
N ILE A 110 -11.73 -0.13 -0.95
CA ILE A 110 -10.25 0.00 -0.87
C ILE A 110 -9.81 1.45 -0.61
N LYS A 111 -10.52 2.43 -1.16
CA LYS A 111 -10.23 3.87 -0.97
C LYS A 111 -10.75 4.41 0.38
N GLU A 112 -11.67 3.70 1.00
CA GLU A 112 -12.27 4.07 2.29
C GLU A 112 -11.48 3.53 3.48
N ILE A 113 -10.58 2.58 3.27
CA ILE A 113 -9.74 2.04 4.33
C ILE A 113 -8.60 3.01 4.63
N ASN A 114 -8.45 3.36 5.90
CA ASN A 114 -7.33 4.13 6.41
C ASN A 114 -6.22 3.22 6.95
N GLU A 115 -6.58 2.31 7.86
CA GLU A 115 -5.63 1.46 8.57
C GLU A 115 -6.20 0.06 8.78
N VAL A 116 -5.34 -0.95 8.74
CA VAL A 116 -5.69 -2.33 9.08
C VAL A 116 -4.73 -2.87 10.13
N ILE A 117 -5.25 -3.61 11.09
CA ILE A 117 -4.48 -4.16 12.19
C ILE A 117 -4.62 -5.68 12.19
N TYR A 118 -3.50 -6.38 12.03
CA TYR A 118 -3.46 -7.83 12.17
C TYR A 118 -3.28 -8.19 13.64
N ILE A 119 -4.31 -8.75 14.26
CA ILE A 119 -4.40 -8.94 15.70
C ILE A 119 -4.14 -10.40 16.06
N ASN A 120 -3.18 -10.61 16.98
CA ASN A 120 -2.82 -11.93 17.53
C ASN A 120 -2.52 -12.97 16.43
N ASP A 121 -1.89 -12.52 15.35
CA ASP A 121 -1.52 -13.36 14.19
C ASP A 121 -2.69 -14.17 13.59
N ARG A 122 -3.91 -13.62 13.65
CA ARG A 122 -5.11 -14.40 13.40
C ARG A 122 -6.18 -13.69 12.59
N ARG A 123 -6.50 -12.43 12.92
CA ARG A 123 -7.61 -11.71 12.32
C ARG A 123 -7.26 -10.27 11.98
N TRP A 124 -8.06 -9.70 11.09
CA TRP A 124 -7.96 -8.30 10.73
C TRP A 124 -9.05 -7.44 11.41
N ASP A 125 -8.63 -6.33 11.99
CA ASP A 125 -9.50 -5.20 12.29
C ASP A 125 -9.21 -4.10 11.27
N VAL A 126 -10.25 -3.49 10.69
CA VAL A 126 -10.15 -2.46 9.65
C VAL A 126 -10.68 -1.16 10.20
N LEU A 127 -9.92 -0.08 10.08
CA LEU A 127 -10.35 1.27 10.41
C LEU A 127 -10.63 2.02 9.10
N LEU A 128 -11.87 2.44 8.90
CA LEU A 128 -12.27 3.23 7.75
C LEU A 128 -11.96 4.73 7.98
N LYS A 129 -11.87 5.50 6.89
CA LYS A 129 -11.62 6.96 6.93
C LYS A 129 -12.69 7.73 7.68
N ASN A 130 -13.93 7.26 7.67
CA ASN A 130 -15.04 7.82 8.48
C ASN A 130 -15.00 7.44 9.96
N GLY A 131 -13.98 6.70 10.40
CA GLY A 131 -13.77 6.29 11.78
C GLY A 131 -14.51 5.02 12.21
N ILE A 132 -15.25 4.37 11.33
CA ILE A 132 -15.89 3.08 11.63
C ILE A 132 -14.81 1.98 11.71
N LYS A 133 -14.87 1.18 12.76
CA LYS A 133 -14.03 0.01 12.94
C LYS A 133 -14.78 -1.27 12.57
N LEU A 134 -14.28 -2.01 11.58
CA LEU A 134 -14.78 -3.33 11.22
C LEU A 134 -13.89 -4.39 11.88
N LYS A 135 -14.51 -5.39 12.53
CA LYS A 135 -13.80 -6.57 13.03
C LYS A 135 -14.16 -7.74 12.13
N LEU A 136 -13.18 -8.23 11.39
CA LEU A 136 -13.38 -9.27 10.40
C LEU A 136 -13.25 -10.66 11.03
N LYS A 137 -13.90 -11.64 10.42
CA LYS A 137 -13.74 -13.04 10.77
C LYS A 137 -12.35 -13.54 10.38
N GLU A 138 -11.78 -14.39 11.19
CA GLU A 138 -10.42 -14.92 11.06
C GLU A 138 -10.21 -15.65 9.72
N ASP A 139 -11.06 -16.63 9.45
CA ASP A 139 -10.88 -17.55 8.33
C ASP A 139 -11.59 -17.10 7.04
N ASP A 140 -12.32 -15.96 7.09
CA ASP A 140 -13.21 -15.58 6.01
C ASP A 140 -13.36 -14.06 5.87
N VAL A 141 -12.26 -13.43 5.50
CA VAL A 141 -12.17 -11.99 5.29
C VAL A 141 -13.10 -11.52 4.17
N GLN A 142 -13.18 -12.28 3.08
CA GLN A 142 -13.98 -11.93 1.91
C GLN A 142 -15.48 -11.91 2.22
N ASN A 143 -15.99 -12.94 2.91
CA ASN A 143 -17.39 -12.96 3.33
C ASN A 143 -17.72 -11.88 4.37
N SER A 144 -16.76 -11.53 5.24
CA SER A 144 -16.92 -10.39 6.14
C SER A 144 -17.16 -9.09 5.37
N PHE A 145 -16.39 -8.83 4.30
CA PHE A 145 -16.60 -7.66 3.45
C PHE A 145 -17.92 -7.72 2.67
N MET A 146 -18.31 -8.88 2.14
CA MET A 146 -19.62 -9.03 1.49
C MET A 146 -20.78 -8.78 2.47
N HIS A 147 -20.63 -9.21 3.72
CA HIS A 147 -21.62 -8.93 4.77
C HIS A 147 -21.66 -7.43 5.10
N TYR A 148 -20.51 -6.78 5.24
CA TYR A 148 -20.44 -5.34 5.41
C TYR A 148 -21.11 -4.59 4.26
N GLU A 149 -20.88 -4.99 3.02
CA GLU A 149 -21.50 -4.36 1.83
C GLU A 149 -23.03 -4.39 1.89
N LYS A 150 -23.62 -5.54 2.31
CA LYS A 150 -25.08 -5.65 2.50
C LYS A 150 -25.59 -4.69 3.58
N ILE A 151 -24.85 -4.58 4.68
CA ILE A 151 -25.20 -3.65 5.77
C ILE A 151 -25.12 -2.21 5.26
N TYR A 152 -24.01 -1.86 4.62
CA TYR A 152 -23.74 -0.52 4.10
C TYR A 152 -24.83 -0.06 3.11
N LYS A 153 -25.25 -0.91 2.18
CA LYS A 153 -26.30 -0.60 1.19
C LYS A 153 -27.68 -0.35 1.80
N ASN A 154 -27.95 -0.88 3.00
CA ASN A 154 -29.24 -0.75 3.68
C ASN A 154 -29.25 0.31 4.79
N MET A 155 -28.13 1.02 5.01
CA MET A 155 -28.01 2.08 6.00
C MET A 155 -28.07 3.46 5.36
N SER A 156 -28.68 4.42 6.05
CA SER A 156 -28.58 5.83 5.67
C SER A 156 -27.23 6.41 6.03
N ASN A 157 -26.84 7.54 5.40
CA ASN A 157 -25.60 8.24 5.76
C ASN A 157 -25.60 8.69 7.23
N TYR A 158 -26.76 9.07 7.75
CA TYR A 158 -26.91 9.46 9.15
C TYR A 158 -26.60 8.29 10.10
N ASP A 159 -27.11 7.10 9.80
CA ASP A 159 -26.83 5.89 10.61
C ASP A 159 -25.34 5.58 10.61
N LEU A 160 -24.66 5.74 9.45
CA LEU A 160 -23.22 5.47 9.32
C LEU A 160 -22.37 6.43 10.17
N GLU A 161 -22.76 7.68 10.31
CA GLU A 161 -22.04 8.66 11.14
C GLU A 161 -22.10 8.31 12.64
N GLU A 162 -23.19 7.71 13.09
CA GLU A 162 -23.39 7.31 14.48
C GLU A 162 -22.67 6.00 14.84
N ILE A 163 -22.22 5.23 13.84
CA ILE A 163 -21.58 3.93 14.09
C ILE A 163 -20.12 4.12 14.54
N LYS A 164 -19.77 3.44 15.64
CA LYS A 164 -18.40 3.31 16.12
C LYS A 164 -17.71 2.08 15.59
N SER A 165 -18.40 0.93 15.57
CA SER A 165 -17.83 -0.33 15.10
C SER A 165 -18.89 -1.33 14.67
N ILE A 166 -18.50 -2.18 13.71
CA ILE A 166 -19.31 -3.32 13.24
C ILE A 166 -18.48 -4.58 13.43
N ASP A 167 -18.97 -5.51 14.22
CA ASP A 167 -18.34 -6.81 14.48
C ASP A 167 -18.97 -7.86 13.55
N LEU A 168 -18.18 -8.37 12.62
CA LEU A 168 -18.58 -9.32 11.57
C LEU A 168 -18.03 -10.73 11.81
N ARG A 169 -17.52 -11.01 13.01
CA ARG A 169 -16.90 -12.29 13.34
C ARG A 169 -17.88 -13.46 13.46
N ILE A 170 -19.15 -13.17 13.68
CA ILE A 170 -20.19 -14.18 13.82
C ILE A 170 -20.85 -14.39 12.46
N ASN A 171 -20.98 -15.66 12.04
CA ASN A 171 -21.62 -16.00 10.78
C ASN A 171 -23.04 -15.44 10.71
N ASN A 172 -23.37 -14.78 9.60
CA ASN A 172 -24.68 -14.21 9.29
C ASN A 172 -25.24 -13.23 10.34
N LYS A 173 -24.39 -12.73 11.25
CA LYS A 173 -24.76 -11.73 12.25
C LYS A 173 -23.73 -10.62 12.29
N ALA A 174 -24.20 -9.39 12.46
CA ALA A 174 -23.35 -8.24 12.74
C ALA A 174 -23.76 -7.61 14.07
N VAL A 175 -22.79 -7.29 14.91
CA VAL A 175 -23.02 -6.53 16.14
C VAL A 175 -22.56 -5.10 15.88
N ILE A 176 -23.50 -4.16 15.89
CA ILE A 176 -23.25 -2.76 15.65
C ILE A 176 -23.15 -2.04 16.99
N LYS A 177 -22.05 -1.32 17.18
CA LYS A 177 -21.87 -0.43 18.33
C LYS A 177 -21.93 1.01 17.86
N PHE A 178 -22.79 1.80 18.44
CA PHE A 178 -22.91 3.22 18.18
C PHE A 178 -21.93 4.04 19.02
N ARG A 179 -21.63 5.27 18.57
CA ARG A 179 -20.91 6.28 19.32
C ARG A 179 -21.81 6.74 20.47
N ASN A 180 -21.27 6.85 21.66
CA ASN A 180 -22.02 7.47 22.77
C ASN A 180 -22.16 8.97 22.44
N LYS A 181 -23.39 9.46 22.55
CA LYS A 181 -23.64 10.91 22.57
C LYS A 181 -23.08 11.51 23.82
#